data_9f9d3826087b1ba9079a7d4906ad8cf3
#
_entry.id   9f9d3826087b1ba9079a7d4906ad8cf3
#
_cell.length_a   1.000
_cell.length_b   1.000
_cell.length_c   1.000
_cell.angle_alpha   90.00
_cell.angle_beta   90.00
_cell.angle_gamma   90.00
#
_symmetry.space_group_name_H-M   'P 1'
#
loop_
_entity.id
_entity.type
_entity.pdbx_description
1 polymer ?
#
loop_
_entity_poly.entity_id
_entity_poly.type
_entity_poly.pdbx_seq_one_letter_code
_entity_poly.pdbx_strand_id
1 'polypeptide(L)'
;MELPWRSTEVWCRKGRAYCKEGRYDRAVECYDRAIRLNTGVADAWYHKGLALTAAGRHQEAAGCLDQATRIDPASARSWCARGQALYNLRQYQEAAECCSQAVKLAPDSADAWLTRGHAFRSMGRTPDAIGSYDQAIAIDPGRVETWLARGTALATERQYDAAIDCYDQVIALDPGNANAWYARGTIQAILSRHNDALASCDRAVAIDSNHADAWYVRGCTLAVLEQYAEAINSYDRALAVRPGDADAWYNRGRALHRLERHAEANECYDRALRIKPDYAGIWYHKGTALRKLKRYEPALASFDRALKENAADPGIWYQEGLILFSLKRFEKAIECFDQVLRLHADHPDACYYRGESYYALGDYGAAVTCYRTVVRMDPENAVAWNNYGNALYRLERYEEALACYERALGVDPGNQGAWSNKANVLSILTHYDEALACYDRELRTNPENADAWYNKGLALFILGCYGEAAACYARALAIDPARAEVWCARGNTLVILERYEEALDCYDRVLAANPDDPGALKGKAMALIYIDRPAEAARCYERLQRLPG
;
A
#
# COMPACT_ATOMS: atom_id res chain seq x y z
N MET A 1 58.44 -42.28 -47.42
CA MET A 1 57.52 -42.36 -46.25
C MET A 1 57.51 -41.02 -45.60
N GLU A 2 56.40 -40.26 -45.73
CA GLU A 2 56.26 -39.03 -44.95
C GLU A 2 56.15 -39.39 -43.45
N LEU A 3 56.99 -38.73 -42.65
CA LEU A 3 57.04 -39.01 -41.22
C LEU A 3 55.67 -38.74 -40.61
N PRO A 4 55.06 -39.64 -39.78
CA PRO A 4 53.70 -39.55 -39.29
C PRO A 4 53.33 -38.22 -38.60
N TRP A 5 54.31 -37.53 -37.99
CA TRP A 5 54.13 -36.25 -37.34
C TRP A 5 53.87 -35.08 -38.31
N ARG A 6 54.41 -35.11 -39.54
CA ARG A 6 54.13 -34.10 -40.59
C ARG A 6 52.66 -34.16 -41.05
N SER A 7 52.10 -35.36 -41.16
CA SER A 7 50.70 -35.53 -41.54
C SER A 7 49.73 -35.13 -40.42
N THR A 8 50.07 -35.36 -39.15
CA THR A 8 49.30 -34.91 -37.99
C THR A 8 49.20 -33.39 -37.94
N GLU A 9 50.29 -32.68 -38.11
CA GLU A 9 50.37 -31.22 -38.13
C GLU A 9 49.50 -30.59 -39.25
N VAL A 10 49.52 -31.23 -40.43
CA VAL A 10 48.66 -30.78 -41.55
C VAL A 10 47.17 -30.85 -41.19
N TRP A 11 46.75 -31.94 -40.57
CA TRP A 11 45.35 -32.06 -40.14
C TRP A 11 44.99 -31.08 -39.02
N CYS A 12 45.88 -30.86 -38.07
CA CYS A 12 45.65 -29.82 -37.02
C CYS A 12 45.55 -28.42 -37.61
N ARG A 13 46.36 -28.07 -38.61
CA ARG A 13 46.35 -26.81 -39.34
C ARG A 13 44.98 -26.62 -40.07
N LYS A 14 44.54 -27.68 -40.79
CA LYS A 14 43.20 -27.67 -41.43
C LYS A 14 42.06 -27.51 -40.43
N GLY A 15 42.12 -28.21 -39.28
CA GLY A 15 41.15 -28.08 -38.21
C GLY A 15 41.09 -26.66 -37.67
N ARG A 16 42.23 -26.01 -37.42
CA ARG A 16 42.29 -24.60 -37.00
C ARG A 16 41.68 -23.64 -38.03
N ALA A 17 41.89 -23.92 -39.34
CA ALA A 17 41.28 -23.13 -40.41
C ALA A 17 39.74 -23.23 -40.37
N TYR A 18 39.20 -24.45 -40.25
CA TYR A 18 37.75 -24.66 -40.12
C TYR A 18 37.14 -24.04 -38.84
N CYS A 19 37.86 -24.03 -37.72
CA CYS A 19 37.43 -23.31 -36.51
C CYS A 19 37.28 -21.79 -36.76
N LYS A 20 38.23 -21.18 -37.51
CA LYS A 20 38.16 -19.76 -37.89
C LYS A 20 36.95 -19.44 -38.79
N GLU A 21 36.53 -20.43 -39.61
CA GLU A 21 35.33 -20.32 -40.46
C GLU A 21 34.01 -20.64 -39.73
N GLY A 22 34.07 -20.97 -38.43
CA GLY A 22 32.88 -21.38 -37.65
C GLY A 22 32.37 -22.79 -37.95
N ARG A 23 33.14 -23.59 -38.73
CA ARG A 23 32.77 -24.95 -39.23
C ARG A 23 33.26 -26.01 -38.25
N TYR A 24 32.75 -26.01 -37.02
CA TYR A 24 33.29 -26.79 -35.90
C TYR A 24 33.23 -28.29 -36.12
N ASP A 25 32.19 -28.85 -36.73
CA ASP A 25 32.10 -30.28 -36.99
C ASP A 25 33.21 -30.75 -37.95
N ARG A 26 33.49 -29.98 -39.00
CA ARG A 26 34.62 -30.29 -39.89
C ARG A 26 35.98 -30.13 -39.22
N ALA A 27 36.10 -29.18 -38.31
CA ALA A 27 37.30 -29.04 -37.50
C ALA A 27 37.51 -30.30 -36.63
N VAL A 28 36.46 -30.79 -35.96
CA VAL A 28 36.48 -32.02 -35.16
C VAL A 28 36.90 -33.22 -36.01
N GLU A 29 36.37 -33.42 -37.23
CA GLU A 29 36.79 -34.49 -38.15
C GLU A 29 38.29 -34.43 -38.50
N CYS A 30 38.83 -33.21 -38.70
CA CYS A 30 40.24 -33.02 -38.95
C CYS A 30 41.10 -33.41 -37.74
N TYR A 31 40.70 -33.00 -36.53
CA TYR A 31 41.39 -33.37 -35.30
C TYR A 31 41.27 -34.86 -35.02
N ASP A 32 40.16 -35.52 -35.32
CA ASP A 32 39.99 -36.97 -35.22
C ASP A 32 40.97 -37.71 -36.13
N ARG A 33 41.22 -37.20 -37.34
CA ARG A 33 42.22 -37.75 -38.22
C ARG A 33 43.63 -37.56 -37.69
N ALA A 34 43.90 -36.36 -37.11
CA ALA A 34 45.18 -36.08 -36.47
C ALA A 34 45.49 -37.03 -35.31
N ILE A 35 44.45 -37.22 -34.41
CA ILE A 35 44.54 -38.11 -33.26
C ILE A 35 44.72 -39.57 -33.66
N ARG A 36 44.04 -40.04 -34.72
CA ARG A 36 44.18 -41.40 -35.24
C ARG A 36 45.60 -41.67 -35.75
N LEU A 37 46.28 -40.65 -36.27
CA LEU A 37 47.64 -40.77 -36.71
C LEU A 37 48.68 -40.80 -35.58
N ASN A 38 48.37 -40.02 -34.50
CA ASN A 38 49.16 -40.00 -33.29
C ASN A 38 48.32 -39.57 -32.09
N THR A 39 48.01 -40.52 -31.23
CA THR A 39 47.22 -40.29 -30.03
C THR A 39 47.92 -39.49 -28.93
N GLY A 40 49.27 -39.40 -28.99
CA GLY A 40 50.13 -38.72 -28.02
C GLY A 40 50.27 -37.20 -28.25
N VAL A 41 49.55 -36.62 -29.21
CA VAL A 41 49.61 -35.18 -29.49
C VAL A 41 48.62 -34.43 -28.69
N ALA A 42 48.99 -33.89 -27.53
CA ALA A 42 48.14 -33.11 -26.64
C ALA A 42 47.44 -31.94 -27.36
N ASP A 43 48.12 -31.28 -28.30
CA ASP A 43 47.61 -30.15 -29.08
C ASP A 43 46.40 -30.50 -29.95
N ALA A 44 46.37 -31.72 -30.50
CA ALA A 44 45.23 -32.19 -31.29
C ALA A 44 43.99 -32.40 -30.41
N TRP A 45 44.17 -33.01 -29.25
CA TRP A 45 43.09 -33.18 -28.25
C TRP A 45 42.60 -31.85 -27.71
N TYR A 46 43.52 -30.92 -27.40
CA TYR A 46 43.19 -29.58 -26.92
C TYR A 46 42.34 -28.81 -27.94
N HIS A 47 42.80 -28.72 -29.19
CA HIS A 47 42.06 -28.01 -30.23
C HIS A 47 40.72 -28.67 -30.60
N LYS A 48 40.65 -30.02 -30.55
CA LYS A 48 39.38 -30.73 -30.68
C LYS A 48 38.41 -30.34 -29.55
N GLY A 49 38.90 -30.29 -28.31
CA GLY A 49 38.11 -29.85 -27.16
C GLY A 49 37.60 -28.43 -27.32
N LEU A 50 38.41 -27.50 -27.78
CA LEU A 50 37.96 -26.12 -28.05
C LEU A 50 36.89 -26.06 -29.14
N ALA A 51 37.05 -26.82 -30.24
CA ALA A 51 36.07 -26.88 -31.32
C ALA A 51 34.72 -27.43 -30.83
N LEU A 52 34.77 -28.48 -29.99
CA LEU A 52 33.59 -29.06 -29.37
C LEU A 52 32.92 -28.11 -28.37
N THR A 53 33.69 -27.35 -27.58
CA THR A 53 33.17 -26.31 -26.67
C THR A 53 32.43 -25.24 -27.47
N ALA A 54 33.03 -24.76 -28.57
CA ALA A 54 32.42 -23.78 -29.47
C ALA A 54 31.16 -24.32 -30.18
N ALA A 55 31.09 -25.64 -30.42
CA ALA A 55 29.92 -26.32 -30.97
C ALA A 55 28.84 -26.63 -29.89
N GLY A 56 29.03 -26.27 -28.61
CA GLY A 56 28.11 -26.56 -27.51
C GLY A 56 28.15 -28.02 -27.00
N ARG A 57 29.08 -28.85 -27.51
CA ARG A 57 29.24 -30.29 -27.17
C ARG A 57 30.15 -30.47 -25.95
N HIS A 58 29.73 -29.85 -24.80
CA HIS A 58 30.60 -29.69 -23.63
C HIS A 58 31.04 -31.01 -22.99
N GLN A 59 30.21 -32.07 -23.01
CA GLN A 59 30.59 -33.39 -22.46
C GLN A 59 31.78 -34.03 -23.24
N GLU A 60 31.69 -33.98 -24.57
CA GLU A 60 32.76 -34.49 -25.42
C GLU A 60 34.01 -33.63 -25.35
N ALA A 61 33.83 -32.31 -25.24
CA ALA A 61 34.93 -31.37 -25.04
C ALA A 61 35.69 -31.68 -23.75
N ALA A 62 35.00 -31.89 -22.63
CA ALA A 62 35.62 -32.22 -21.35
C ALA A 62 36.42 -33.52 -21.44
N GLY A 63 35.90 -34.55 -22.13
CA GLY A 63 36.65 -35.81 -22.38
C GLY A 63 37.89 -35.63 -23.21
N CYS A 64 37.86 -34.81 -24.28
CA CYS A 64 39.03 -34.49 -25.09
C CYS A 64 40.07 -33.69 -24.31
N LEU A 65 39.64 -32.72 -23.53
CA LEU A 65 40.50 -31.87 -22.70
C LEU A 65 41.11 -32.65 -21.51
N ASP A 66 40.41 -33.65 -20.98
CA ASP A 66 40.97 -34.61 -20.03
C ASP A 66 42.14 -35.37 -20.63
N GLN A 67 42.00 -35.88 -21.87
CA GLN A 67 43.13 -36.53 -22.57
C GLN A 67 44.27 -35.55 -22.83
N ALA A 68 44.00 -34.31 -23.23
CA ALA A 68 45.02 -33.29 -23.42
C ALA A 68 45.81 -33.03 -22.12
N THR A 69 45.15 -32.93 -20.97
CA THR A 69 45.78 -32.70 -19.66
C THR A 69 46.53 -33.94 -19.13
N ARG A 70 46.12 -35.17 -19.52
CA ARG A 70 46.85 -36.40 -19.19
C ARG A 70 48.12 -36.56 -20.01
N ILE A 71 48.09 -36.15 -21.28
CA ILE A 71 49.25 -36.24 -22.17
C ILE A 71 50.29 -35.15 -21.83
N ASP A 72 49.80 -33.92 -21.59
CA ASP A 72 50.65 -32.80 -21.19
C ASP A 72 50.10 -32.14 -19.90
N PRO A 73 50.48 -32.63 -18.72
CA PRO A 73 50.07 -32.09 -17.44
C PRO A 73 50.59 -30.66 -17.14
N ALA A 74 51.62 -30.22 -17.88
CA ALA A 74 52.21 -28.88 -17.72
C ALA A 74 51.50 -27.81 -18.56
N SER A 75 50.52 -28.18 -19.39
CA SER A 75 49.79 -27.25 -20.23
C SER A 75 48.70 -26.50 -19.45
N ALA A 76 49.04 -25.33 -18.95
CA ALA A 76 48.06 -24.46 -18.26
C ALA A 76 46.82 -24.18 -19.13
N ARG A 77 47.01 -23.97 -20.44
CA ARG A 77 45.89 -23.71 -21.38
C ARG A 77 44.91 -24.89 -21.48
N SER A 78 45.41 -26.13 -21.42
CA SER A 78 44.56 -27.33 -21.46
C SER A 78 43.74 -27.48 -20.18
N TRP A 79 44.35 -27.21 -19.03
CA TRP A 79 43.65 -27.17 -17.74
C TRP A 79 42.59 -26.08 -17.69
N CYS A 80 42.87 -24.86 -18.17
CA CYS A 80 41.93 -23.77 -18.25
C CYS A 80 40.72 -24.12 -19.13
N ALA A 81 40.98 -24.62 -20.36
CA ALA A 81 39.92 -25.03 -21.27
C ALA A 81 39.04 -26.16 -20.71
N ARG A 82 39.67 -27.16 -20.02
CA ARG A 82 38.97 -28.22 -19.32
C ARG A 82 38.06 -27.64 -18.22
N GLY A 83 38.57 -26.70 -17.41
CA GLY A 83 37.81 -25.99 -16.41
C GLY A 83 36.59 -25.27 -17.00
N GLN A 84 36.75 -24.59 -18.14
CA GLN A 84 35.67 -23.92 -18.86
C GLN A 84 34.62 -24.91 -19.37
N ALA A 85 35.02 -26.06 -19.95
CA ALA A 85 34.09 -27.08 -20.41
C ALA A 85 33.28 -27.70 -19.24
N LEU A 86 33.95 -27.98 -18.12
CA LEU A 86 33.33 -28.49 -16.90
C LEU A 86 32.37 -27.45 -16.25
N TYR A 87 32.73 -26.17 -16.27
CA TYR A 87 31.87 -25.10 -15.83
C TYR A 87 30.55 -25.06 -16.64
N ASN A 88 30.67 -25.18 -17.97
CA ASN A 88 29.48 -25.21 -18.84
C ASN A 88 28.60 -26.47 -18.60
N LEU A 89 29.19 -27.56 -18.12
CA LEU A 89 28.49 -28.77 -17.66
C LEU A 89 27.93 -28.66 -16.25
N ARG A 90 28.08 -27.51 -15.58
CA ARG A 90 27.71 -27.27 -14.17
C ARG A 90 28.46 -28.14 -13.15
N GLN A 91 29.59 -28.72 -13.55
CA GLN A 91 30.53 -29.47 -12.69
C GLN A 91 31.50 -28.48 -12.03
N TYR A 92 30.97 -27.61 -11.16
CA TYR A 92 31.68 -26.43 -10.67
C TYR A 92 32.87 -26.76 -9.79
N GLN A 93 32.82 -27.83 -8.99
CA GLN A 93 33.91 -28.26 -8.14
C GLN A 93 35.14 -28.67 -9.00
N GLU A 94 34.91 -29.55 -9.96
CA GLU A 94 35.95 -30.04 -10.86
C GLU A 94 36.51 -28.91 -11.76
N ALA A 95 35.63 -27.98 -12.17
CA ALA A 95 36.03 -26.78 -12.91
C ALA A 95 36.99 -25.91 -12.10
N ALA A 96 36.69 -25.66 -10.82
CA ALA A 96 37.52 -24.88 -9.91
C ALA A 96 38.88 -25.56 -9.67
N GLU A 97 38.92 -26.90 -9.56
CA GLU A 97 40.15 -27.67 -9.41
C GLU A 97 41.02 -27.58 -10.65
N CYS A 98 40.44 -27.75 -11.84
CA CYS A 98 41.15 -27.61 -13.10
C CYS A 98 41.72 -26.20 -13.28
N CYS A 99 40.92 -25.16 -13.02
CA CYS A 99 41.38 -23.78 -13.08
C CYS A 99 42.44 -23.49 -12.01
N SER A 100 42.36 -24.10 -10.82
CA SER A 100 43.41 -23.98 -9.79
C SER A 100 44.74 -24.58 -10.22
N GLN A 101 44.74 -25.66 -11.03
CA GLN A 101 45.96 -26.18 -11.65
C GLN A 101 46.44 -25.23 -12.76
N ALA A 102 45.52 -24.70 -13.57
CA ALA A 102 45.88 -23.75 -14.61
C ALA A 102 46.61 -22.52 -14.05
N VAL A 103 46.09 -21.89 -12.97
CA VAL A 103 46.70 -20.71 -12.36
C VAL A 103 47.99 -21.00 -11.60
N LYS A 104 48.22 -22.25 -11.14
CA LYS A 104 49.51 -22.67 -10.58
C LYS A 104 50.59 -22.76 -11.67
N LEU A 105 50.22 -23.21 -12.86
CA LEU A 105 51.13 -23.37 -13.99
C LEU A 105 51.36 -22.04 -14.73
N ALA A 106 50.33 -21.21 -14.85
CA ALA A 106 50.37 -19.88 -15.46
C ALA A 106 49.62 -18.88 -14.58
N PRO A 107 50.29 -18.25 -13.61
CA PRO A 107 49.66 -17.25 -12.71
C PRO A 107 49.19 -16.01 -13.44
N ASP A 108 49.65 -15.74 -14.63
CA ASP A 108 49.30 -14.63 -15.51
C ASP A 108 48.13 -14.91 -16.45
N SER A 109 47.43 -16.03 -16.26
CA SER A 109 46.26 -16.37 -17.07
C SER A 109 44.98 -15.76 -16.49
N ALA A 110 44.59 -14.58 -17.00
CA ALA A 110 43.34 -13.93 -16.60
C ALA A 110 42.10 -14.81 -16.85
N ASP A 111 42.05 -15.59 -17.94
CA ASP A 111 40.98 -16.52 -18.27
C ASP A 111 40.82 -17.63 -17.22
N ALA A 112 41.93 -18.19 -16.73
CA ALA A 112 41.89 -19.23 -15.72
C ALA A 112 41.39 -18.70 -14.37
N TRP A 113 41.82 -17.51 -13.98
CA TRP A 113 41.34 -16.82 -12.79
C TRP A 113 39.85 -16.46 -12.89
N LEU A 114 39.40 -15.93 -14.03
CA LEU A 114 37.99 -15.58 -14.25
C LEU A 114 37.10 -16.83 -14.19
N THR A 115 37.46 -17.90 -14.89
CA THR A 115 36.68 -19.16 -14.88
C THR A 115 36.63 -19.78 -13.49
N ARG A 116 37.77 -19.73 -12.75
CA ARG A 116 37.83 -20.16 -11.36
C ARG A 116 36.86 -19.34 -10.48
N GLY A 117 36.84 -18.02 -10.65
CA GLY A 117 35.91 -17.13 -9.95
C GLY A 117 34.45 -17.47 -10.23
N HIS A 118 34.11 -17.72 -11.49
CA HIS A 118 32.77 -18.16 -11.88
C HIS A 118 32.38 -19.49 -11.24
N ALA A 119 33.29 -20.45 -11.19
CA ALA A 119 33.06 -21.75 -10.55
C ALA A 119 32.82 -21.60 -9.05
N PHE A 120 33.64 -20.83 -8.33
CA PHE A 120 33.44 -20.55 -6.91
C PHE A 120 32.13 -19.81 -6.62
N ARG A 121 31.79 -18.80 -7.42
CA ARG A 121 30.50 -18.10 -7.27
C ARG A 121 29.31 -19.05 -7.43
N SER A 122 29.35 -19.94 -8.43
CA SER A 122 28.30 -20.92 -8.69
C SER A 122 28.15 -21.96 -7.58
N MET A 123 29.19 -22.19 -6.78
CA MET A 123 29.19 -23.01 -5.57
C MET A 123 28.78 -22.25 -4.30
N GLY A 124 28.47 -20.96 -4.40
CA GLY A 124 28.17 -20.11 -3.24
C GLY A 124 29.42 -19.70 -2.44
N ARG A 125 30.64 -19.95 -2.94
CA ARG A 125 31.91 -19.55 -2.34
C ARG A 125 32.31 -18.16 -2.80
N THR A 126 31.45 -17.17 -2.48
CA THR A 126 31.59 -15.80 -3.01
C THR A 126 32.92 -15.12 -2.64
N PRO A 127 33.46 -15.25 -1.39
CA PRO A 127 34.77 -14.65 -1.07
C PRO A 127 35.89 -15.20 -1.93
N ASP A 128 35.93 -16.52 -2.20
CA ASP A 128 36.94 -17.13 -3.07
C ASP A 128 36.81 -16.70 -4.53
N ALA A 129 35.55 -16.46 -4.95
CA ALA A 129 35.27 -15.90 -6.28
C ALA A 129 35.82 -14.48 -6.41
N ILE A 130 35.57 -13.60 -5.42
CA ILE A 130 36.11 -12.23 -5.41
C ILE A 130 37.61 -12.23 -5.47
N GLY A 131 38.31 -13.04 -4.65
CA GLY A 131 39.75 -13.15 -4.70
C GLY A 131 40.29 -13.65 -6.07
N SER A 132 39.54 -14.50 -6.76
CA SER A 132 39.89 -14.94 -8.11
C SER A 132 39.69 -13.82 -9.14
N TYR A 133 38.60 -13.04 -9.03
CA TYR A 133 38.36 -11.88 -9.89
C TYR A 133 39.39 -10.76 -9.65
N ASP A 134 39.83 -10.54 -8.42
CA ASP A 134 40.89 -9.58 -8.09
C ASP A 134 42.20 -9.91 -8.85
N GLN A 135 42.59 -11.19 -8.88
CA GLN A 135 43.76 -11.63 -9.62
C GLN A 135 43.58 -11.47 -11.14
N ALA A 136 42.38 -11.80 -11.65
CA ALA A 136 42.08 -11.61 -13.08
C ALA A 136 42.14 -10.13 -13.49
N ILE A 137 41.63 -9.22 -12.66
CA ILE A 137 41.68 -7.76 -12.87
C ILE A 137 43.10 -7.23 -12.78
N ALA A 138 43.91 -7.73 -11.86
CA ALA A 138 45.33 -7.33 -11.75
C ALA A 138 46.14 -7.67 -13.01
N ILE A 139 45.74 -8.76 -13.71
CA ILE A 139 46.38 -9.19 -14.95
C ILE A 139 45.83 -8.42 -16.16
N ASP A 140 44.52 -8.31 -16.25
CA ASP A 140 43.83 -7.63 -17.35
C ASP A 140 42.74 -6.66 -16.81
N PRO A 141 43.13 -5.43 -16.48
CA PRO A 141 42.20 -4.42 -15.95
C PRO A 141 41.23 -3.87 -17.01
N GLY A 142 41.47 -4.11 -18.29
CA GLY A 142 40.61 -3.69 -19.39
C GLY A 142 39.42 -4.61 -19.65
N ARG A 143 39.34 -5.72 -18.95
CA ARG A 143 38.33 -6.74 -19.20
C ARG A 143 37.01 -6.44 -18.45
N VAL A 144 36.03 -5.90 -19.17
CA VAL A 144 34.71 -5.53 -18.68
C VAL A 144 34.00 -6.67 -17.92
N GLU A 145 34.06 -7.89 -18.48
CA GLU A 145 33.42 -9.09 -17.92
C GLU A 145 33.87 -9.38 -16.48
N THR A 146 35.17 -9.19 -16.18
CA THR A 146 35.74 -9.48 -14.87
C THR A 146 35.24 -8.48 -13.82
N TRP A 147 35.22 -7.18 -14.16
CA TRP A 147 34.67 -6.14 -13.29
C TRP A 147 33.20 -6.35 -13.01
N LEU A 148 32.39 -6.71 -14.03
CA LEU A 148 30.97 -6.99 -13.88
C LEU A 148 30.73 -8.20 -12.96
N ALA A 149 31.51 -9.27 -13.14
CA ALA A 149 31.45 -10.48 -12.32
C ALA A 149 31.81 -10.19 -10.85
N ARG A 150 32.89 -9.41 -10.64
CA ARG A 150 33.32 -8.97 -9.31
C ARG A 150 32.26 -8.10 -8.64
N GLY A 151 31.70 -7.10 -9.34
CA GLY A 151 30.66 -6.22 -8.82
C GLY A 151 29.42 -7.01 -8.39
N THR A 152 29.00 -7.98 -9.20
CA THR A 152 27.89 -8.88 -8.88
C THR A 152 28.18 -9.74 -7.62
N ALA A 153 29.40 -10.25 -7.48
CA ALA A 153 29.81 -11.01 -6.31
C ALA A 153 29.81 -10.14 -5.04
N LEU A 154 30.37 -8.94 -5.12
CA LEU A 154 30.37 -7.97 -4.02
C LEU A 154 28.96 -7.56 -3.60
N ALA A 155 28.06 -7.35 -4.57
CA ALA A 155 26.65 -7.06 -4.31
C ALA A 155 25.95 -8.20 -3.54
N THR A 156 26.27 -9.46 -3.86
CA THR A 156 25.77 -10.65 -3.15
C THR A 156 26.25 -10.67 -1.68
N GLU A 157 27.49 -10.27 -1.43
CA GLU A 157 28.07 -10.13 -0.09
C GLU A 157 27.66 -8.81 0.62
N ARG A 158 26.75 -8.05 0.03
CA ARG A 158 26.27 -6.73 0.53
C ARG A 158 27.38 -5.68 0.67
N GLN A 159 28.50 -5.85 -0.03
CA GLN A 159 29.57 -4.86 -0.12
C GLN A 159 29.23 -3.84 -1.21
N TYR A 160 28.19 -3.05 -0.95
CA TYR A 160 27.49 -2.24 -1.96
C TYR A 160 28.36 -1.13 -2.56
N ASP A 161 29.15 -0.40 -1.76
CA ASP A 161 30.00 0.66 -2.29
C ASP A 161 31.10 0.10 -3.20
N ALA A 162 31.76 -1.00 -2.80
CA ALA A 162 32.75 -1.67 -3.64
C ALA A 162 32.12 -2.28 -4.92
N ALA A 163 30.85 -2.68 -4.88
CA ALA A 163 30.14 -3.11 -6.08
C ALA A 163 29.90 -1.95 -7.05
N ILE A 164 29.51 -0.77 -6.52
CA ILE A 164 29.35 0.46 -7.32
C ILE A 164 30.67 0.81 -8.01
N ASP A 165 31.80 0.79 -7.29
CA ASP A 165 33.12 1.07 -7.87
C ASP A 165 33.43 0.14 -9.05
N CYS A 166 33.07 -1.14 -8.95
CA CYS A 166 33.23 -2.08 -10.06
C CYS A 166 32.37 -1.71 -11.27
N TYR A 167 31.10 -1.35 -11.03
CA TYR A 167 30.20 -0.94 -12.12
C TYR A 167 30.64 0.38 -12.75
N ASP A 168 31.21 1.31 -11.97
CA ASP A 168 31.79 2.55 -12.48
C ASP A 168 32.99 2.26 -13.39
N GLN A 169 33.85 1.26 -13.06
CA GLN A 169 34.92 0.80 -13.94
C GLN A 169 34.36 0.19 -15.23
N VAL A 170 33.31 -0.63 -15.15
CA VAL A 170 32.62 -1.15 -16.35
C VAL A 170 32.13 -0.02 -17.23
N ILE A 171 31.46 0.98 -16.64
CA ILE A 171 30.92 2.14 -17.36
C ILE A 171 32.03 2.99 -17.98
N ALA A 172 33.16 3.12 -17.30
CA ALA A 172 34.30 3.84 -17.83
C ALA A 172 34.93 3.12 -19.05
N LEU A 173 35.01 1.79 -19.02
CA LEU A 173 35.53 0.95 -20.10
C LEU A 173 34.52 0.81 -21.26
N ASP A 174 33.26 0.65 -20.95
CA ASP A 174 32.16 0.48 -21.90
C ASP A 174 30.93 1.32 -21.46
N PRO A 175 30.85 2.60 -21.84
CA PRO A 175 29.72 3.47 -21.53
C PRO A 175 28.38 2.98 -22.11
N GLY A 176 28.42 2.07 -23.10
CA GLY A 176 27.25 1.46 -23.72
C GLY A 176 26.69 0.25 -22.97
N ASN A 177 27.26 -0.11 -21.83
CA ASN A 177 26.84 -1.28 -21.08
C ASN A 177 25.59 -1.02 -20.23
N ALA A 178 24.42 -1.27 -20.80
CA ALA A 178 23.14 -1.07 -20.09
C ALA A 178 23.04 -1.89 -18.78
N ASN A 179 23.61 -3.10 -18.77
CA ASN A 179 23.60 -3.97 -17.57
C ASN A 179 24.39 -3.36 -16.40
N ALA A 180 25.52 -2.70 -16.67
CA ALA A 180 26.32 -2.05 -15.63
C ALA A 180 25.56 -0.85 -15.04
N TRP A 181 24.95 -0.02 -15.89
CA TRP A 181 24.11 1.09 -15.45
C TRP A 181 22.92 0.61 -14.62
N TYR A 182 22.22 -0.44 -15.06
CA TYR A 182 21.14 -1.07 -14.32
C TYR A 182 21.58 -1.61 -12.96
N ALA A 183 22.68 -2.37 -12.94
CA ALA A 183 23.22 -2.96 -11.70
C ALA A 183 23.62 -1.88 -10.69
N ARG A 184 24.30 -0.82 -11.15
CA ARG A 184 24.63 0.35 -10.33
C ARG A 184 23.37 1.01 -9.77
N GLY A 185 22.38 1.28 -10.62
CA GLY A 185 21.12 1.89 -10.21
C GLY A 185 20.36 1.06 -9.18
N THR A 186 20.38 -0.26 -9.33
CA THR A 186 19.76 -1.19 -8.37
C THR A 186 20.41 -1.07 -6.99
N ILE A 187 21.75 -1.06 -6.93
CA ILE A 187 22.49 -0.93 -5.67
C ILE A 187 22.26 0.46 -5.04
N GLN A 188 22.27 1.52 -5.84
CA GLN A 188 21.98 2.88 -5.38
C GLN A 188 20.57 2.98 -4.79
N ALA A 189 19.57 2.32 -5.39
CA ALA A 189 18.21 2.25 -4.85
C ALA A 189 18.18 1.52 -3.48
N ILE A 190 18.91 0.42 -3.33
CA ILE A 190 19.05 -0.31 -2.05
C ILE A 190 19.68 0.57 -0.97
N LEU A 191 20.66 1.41 -1.34
CA LEU A 191 21.31 2.36 -0.45
C LEU A 191 20.48 3.64 -0.21
N SER A 192 19.24 3.68 -0.69
CA SER A 192 18.34 4.85 -0.62
C SER A 192 18.90 6.11 -1.31
N ARG A 193 19.87 5.95 -2.24
CA ARG A 193 20.40 7.02 -3.09
C ARG A 193 19.49 7.18 -4.32
N HIS A 194 18.23 7.57 -4.09
CA HIS A 194 17.17 7.45 -5.10
C HIS A 194 17.40 8.29 -6.36
N ASN A 195 17.94 9.52 -6.23
CA ASN A 195 18.22 10.36 -7.40
C ASN A 195 19.34 9.78 -8.27
N ASP A 196 20.40 9.23 -7.66
CA ASP A 196 21.49 8.58 -8.38
C ASP A 196 21.03 7.29 -9.07
N ALA A 197 20.16 6.53 -8.35
CA ALA A 197 19.54 5.33 -8.90
C ALA A 197 18.68 5.65 -10.12
N LEU A 198 17.89 6.71 -10.06
CA LEU A 198 17.07 7.17 -11.18
C LEU A 198 17.95 7.55 -12.38
N ALA A 199 18.98 8.37 -12.17
CA ALA A 199 19.91 8.75 -13.23
C ALA A 199 20.60 7.54 -13.87
N SER A 200 20.98 6.54 -13.07
CA SER A 200 21.58 5.29 -13.57
C SER A 200 20.59 4.48 -14.39
N CYS A 201 19.35 4.31 -13.91
CA CYS A 201 18.31 3.61 -14.65
C CYS A 201 17.93 4.34 -15.94
N ASP A 202 17.86 5.69 -15.94
CA ASP A 202 17.62 6.49 -17.14
C ASP A 202 18.68 6.24 -18.21
N ARG A 203 19.94 6.13 -17.83
CA ARG A 203 21.03 5.76 -18.75
C ARG A 203 20.87 4.34 -19.28
N ALA A 204 20.54 3.37 -18.40
CA ALA A 204 20.33 1.98 -18.81
C ALA A 204 19.23 1.86 -19.88
N VAL A 205 18.06 2.49 -19.64
CA VAL A 205 16.93 2.43 -20.59
C VAL A 205 17.14 3.28 -21.86
N ALA A 206 17.97 4.30 -21.80
CA ALA A 206 18.39 5.07 -22.97
C ALA A 206 19.31 4.27 -23.89
N ILE A 207 20.16 3.39 -23.32
CA ILE A 207 21.05 2.49 -24.09
C ILE A 207 20.25 1.30 -24.63
N ASP A 208 19.47 0.65 -23.76
CA ASP A 208 18.61 -0.48 -24.14
C ASP A 208 17.17 -0.21 -23.70
N SER A 209 16.36 0.25 -24.64
CA SER A 209 14.93 0.53 -24.42
C SER A 209 14.09 -0.72 -24.09
N ASN A 210 14.61 -1.92 -24.34
CA ASN A 210 13.98 -3.20 -24.03
C ASN A 210 14.50 -3.83 -22.73
N HIS A 211 15.26 -3.10 -21.92
CA HIS A 211 15.75 -3.59 -20.64
C HIS A 211 14.65 -3.55 -19.57
N ALA A 212 13.83 -4.59 -19.50
CA ALA A 212 12.66 -4.66 -18.61
C ALA A 212 13.00 -4.42 -17.13
N ASP A 213 14.10 -5.00 -16.64
CA ASP A 213 14.52 -4.86 -15.25
C ASP A 213 14.93 -3.43 -14.90
N ALA A 214 15.58 -2.72 -15.83
CA ALA A 214 15.93 -1.30 -15.62
C ALA A 214 14.68 -0.41 -15.56
N TRP A 215 13.70 -0.66 -16.45
CA TRP A 215 12.39 0.01 -16.37
C TRP A 215 11.67 -0.27 -15.05
N TYR A 216 11.70 -1.53 -14.59
CA TYR A 216 11.08 -1.92 -13.32
C TYR A 216 11.73 -1.20 -12.13
N VAL A 217 13.07 -1.23 -12.02
CA VAL A 217 13.80 -0.53 -10.92
C VAL A 217 13.58 0.98 -10.99
N ARG A 218 13.58 1.56 -12.20
CA ARG A 218 13.21 2.96 -12.40
C ARG A 218 11.82 3.28 -11.83
N GLY A 219 10.83 2.45 -12.15
CA GLY A 219 9.47 2.58 -11.64
C GLY A 219 9.40 2.49 -10.11
N CYS A 220 10.12 1.54 -9.51
CA CYS A 220 10.20 1.40 -8.06
C CYS A 220 10.85 2.63 -7.41
N THR A 221 11.93 3.15 -7.99
CA THR A 221 12.62 4.34 -7.49
C THR A 221 11.73 5.59 -7.56
N LEU A 222 11.03 5.79 -8.68
CA LEU A 222 10.05 6.88 -8.84
C LEU A 222 8.88 6.76 -7.85
N ALA A 223 8.41 5.54 -7.59
CA ALA A 223 7.34 5.31 -6.61
C ALA A 223 7.76 5.67 -5.18
N VAL A 224 9.03 5.44 -4.82
CA VAL A 224 9.60 5.89 -3.52
C VAL A 224 9.72 7.40 -3.46
N LEU A 225 10.04 8.05 -4.58
CA LEU A 225 10.06 9.51 -4.72
C LEU A 225 8.66 10.14 -4.86
N GLU A 226 7.61 9.33 -4.69
CA GLU A 226 6.19 9.72 -4.83
C GLU A 226 5.80 10.24 -6.23
N GLN A 227 6.63 10.03 -7.24
CA GLN A 227 6.38 10.37 -8.64
C GLN A 227 5.58 9.25 -9.33
N TYR A 228 4.36 9.02 -8.84
CA TYR A 228 3.55 7.85 -9.19
C TYR A 228 3.16 7.78 -10.68
N ALA A 229 2.93 8.93 -11.33
CA ALA A 229 2.56 8.96 -12.75
C ALA A 229 3.72 8.47 -13.64
N GLU A 230 4.94 8.90 -13.34
CA GLU A 230 6.15 8.47 -14.06
C GLU A 230 6.53 7.03 -13.71
N ALA A 231 6.28 6.61 -12.47
CA ALA A 231 6.44 5.21 -12.04
C ALA A 231 5.54 4.29 -12.87
N ILE A 232 4.27 4.65 -13.05
CA ILE A 232 3.32 3.88 -13.88
C ILE A 232 3.83 3.75 -15.33
N ASN A 233 4.31 4.84 -15.93
CA ASN A 233 4.88 4.80 -17.29
C ASN A 233 6.07 3.84 -17.37
N SER A 234 6.91 3.82 -16.32
CA SER A 234 8.08 2.91 -16.27
C SER A 234 7.64 1.45 -16.15
N TYR A 235 6.64 1.16 -15.29
CA TYR A 235 6.05 -0.19 -15.21
C TYR A 235 5.38 -0.60 -16.51
N ASP A 236 4.70 0.31 -17.22
CA ASP A 236 4.10 0.03 -18.53
C ASP A 236 5.17 -0.39 -19.55
N ARG A 237 6.33 0.27 -19.56
CA ARG A 237 7.46 -0.10 -20.40
C ARG A 237 8.04 -1.47 -20.02
N ALA A 238 8.23 -1.74 -18.72
CA ALA A 238 8.67 -3.06 -18.25
C ALA A 238 7.70 -4.17 -18.68
N LEU A 239 6.39 -3.94 -18.53
CA LEU A 239 5.32 -4.88 -18.87
C LEU A 239 5.14 -5.05 -20.39
N ALA A 240 5.45 -4.05 -21.20
CA ALA A 240 5.47 -4.18 -22.65
C ALA A 240 6.52 -5.19 -23.12
N VAL A 241 7.67 -5.24 -22.44
CA VAL A 241 8.75 -6.21 -22.71
C VAL A 241 8.46 -7.56 -22.04
N ARG A 242 7.97 -7.55 -20.79
CA ARG A 242 7.72 -8.75 -19.98
C ARG A 242 6.30 -8.74 -19.40
N PRO A 243 5.28 -9.11 -20.20
CA PRO A 243 3.86 -9.06 -19.76
C PRO A 243 3.53 -9.99 -18.58
N GLY A 244 4.36 -11.03 -18.37
CA GLY A 244 4.23 -12.00 -17.30
C GLY A 244 4.90 -11.61 -15.97
N ASP A 245 5.29 -10.36 -15.79
CA ASP A 245 5.92 -9.89 -14.55
C ASP A 245 4.85 -9.51 -13.51
N ALA A 246 4.60 -10.41 -12.55
CA ALA A 246 3.62 -10.20 -11.50
C ALA A 246 4.00 -9.04 -10.55
N ASP A 247 5.31 -8.86 -10.29
CA ASP A 247 5.81 -7.79 -9.43
C ASP A 247 5.60 -6.41 -10.06
N ALA A 248 5.81 -6.31 -11.37
CA ALA A 248 5.55 -5.08 -12.11
C ALA A 248 4.05 -4.73 -12.13
N TRP A 249 3.17 -5.71 -12.36
CA TRP A 249 1.72 -5.50 -12.25
C TRP A 249 1.29 -5.05 -10.85
N TYR A 250 1.81 -5.70 -9.82
CA TYR A 250 1.51 -5.36 -8.43
C TYR A 250 1.94 -3.92 -8.09
N ASN A 251 3.19 -3.55 -8.40
CA ASN A 251 3.70 -2.22 -8.08
C ASN A 251 3.03 -1.11 -8.90
N ARG A 252 2.68 -1.40 -10.17
CA ARG A 252 1.83 -0.52 -10.98
C ARG A 252 0.47 -0.28 -10.31
N GLY A 253 -0.16 -1.35 -9.81
CA GLY A 253 -1.41 -1.26 -9.06
C GLY A 253 -1.29 -0.40 -7.80
N ARG A 254 -0.19 -0.54 -7.05
CA ARG A 254 0.08 0.29 -5.88
C ARG A 254 0.24 1.77 -6.25
N ALA A 255 0.97 2.08 -7.30
CA ALA A 255 1.14 3.45 -7.79
C ALA A 255 -0.20 4.07 -8.25
N LEU A 256 -1.02 3.31 -8.97
CA LEU A 256 -2.38 3.72 -9.36
C LEU A 256 -3.28 3.97 -8.14
N HIS A 257 -3.19 3.11 -7.12
CA HIS A 257 -3.94 3.29 -5.88
C HIS A 257 -3.57 4.58 -5.15
N ARG A 258 -2.28 4.96 -5.14
CA ARG A 258 -1.80 6.23 -4.56
C ARG A 258 -2.31 7.46 -5.34
N LEU A 259 -2.57 7.32 -6.63
CA LEU A 259 -3.22 8.33 -7.48
C LEU A 259 -4.76 8.25 -7.45
N GLU A 260 -5.33 7.51 -6.51
CA GLU A 260 -6.78 7.31 -6.36
C GLU A 260 -7.47 6.63 -7.57
N ARG A 261 -6.70 6.09 -8.52
CA ARG A 261 -7.19 5.33 -9.69
C ARG A 261 -7.49 3.88 -9.29
N HIS A 262 -8.40 3.71 -8.33
CA HIS A 262 -8.64 2.43 -7.65
C HIS A 262 -9.17 1.32 -8.57
N ALA A 263 -9.95 1.66 -9.61
CA ALA A 263 -10.46 0.68 -10.56
C ALA A 263 -9.32 0.03 -11.37
N GLU A 264 -8.43 0.84 -11.90
CA GLU A 264 -7.26 0.37 -12.65
C GLU A 264 -6.26 -0.36 -11.75
N ALA A 265 -6.12 0.09 -10.50
CA ALA A 265 -5.32 -0.62 -9.50
C ALA A 265 -5.85 -2.04 -9.28
N ASN A 266 -7.17 -2.20 -9.13
CA ASN A 266 -7.79 -3.52 -8.96
C ASN A 266 -7.54 -4.43 -10.18
N GLU A 267 -7.62 -3.91 -11.42
CA GLU A 267 -7.29 -4.68 -12.62
C GLU A 267 -5.84 -5.16 -12.63
N CYS A 268 -4.91 -4.31 -12.17
CA CYS A 268 -3.50 -4.69 -12.06
C CYS A 268 -3.30 -5.82 -11.03
N TYR A 269 -3.97 -5.75 -9.88
CA TYR A 269 -3.93 -6.82 -8.89
C TYR A 269 -4.53 -8.12 -9.43
N ASP A 270 -5.62 -8.05 -10.21
CA ASP A 270 -6.20 -9.22 -10.86
C ASP A 270 -5.26 -9.85 -11.89
N ARG A 271 -4.50 -9.04 -12.63
CA ARG A 271 -3.48 -9.55 -13.55
C ARG A 271 -2.32 -10.21 -12.82
N ALA A 272 -1.80 -9.57 -11.75
CA ALA A 272 -0.75 -10.14 -10.93
C ALA A 272 -1.15 -11.48 -10.32
N LEU A 273 -2.38 -11.60 -9.79
CA LEU A 273 -2.93 -12.84 -9.24
C LEU A 273 -3.16 -13.94 -10.28
N ARG A 274 -3.43 -13.59 -11.55
CA ARG A 274 -3.51 -14.60 -12.63
C ARG A 274 -2.15 -15.19 -12.97
N ILE A 275 -1.09 -14.40 -12.83
CA ILE A 275 0.29 -14.84 -13.08
C ILE A 275 0.80 -15.63 -11.86
N LYS A 276 0.58 -15.10 -10.67
CA LYS A 276 1.03 -15.69 -9.41
C LYS A 276 -0.13 -15.70 -8.39
N PRO A 277 -0.92 -16.81 -8.32
CA PRO A 277 -2.11 -16.89 -7.47
C PRO A 277 -1.86 -16.79 -5.96
N ASP A 278 -0.65 -17.12 -5.52
CA ASP A 278 -0.16 -17.10 -4.15
C ASP A 278 0.72 -15.88 -3.84
N TYR A 279 0.51 -14.77 -4.55
CA TYR A 279 1.27 -13.55 -4.34
C TYR A 279 0.92 -12.92 -2.98
N ALA A 280 1.85 -13.05 -2.02
CA ALA A 280 1.64 -12.58 -0.65
C ALA A 280 1.36 -11.08 -0.57
N GLY A 281 0.41 -10.71 0.27
CA GLY A 281 0.06 -9.32 0.56
C GLY A 281 -0.78 -8.59 -0.52
N ILE A 282 -0.96 -9.17 -1.71
CA ILE A 282 -1.74 -8.52 -2.77
C ILE A 282 -3.22 -8.37 -2.37
N TRP A 283 -3.74 -9.34 -1.63
CA TRP A 283 -5.13 -9.37 -1.21
C TRP A 283 -5.50 -8.19 -0.32
N TYR A 284 -4.57 -7.74 0.54
CA TYR A 284 -4.74 -6.54 1.34
C TYR A 284 -4.92 -5.29 0.46
N HIS A 285 -4.03 -5.08 -0.52
CA HIS A 285 -4.10 -3.93 -1.40
C HIS A 285 -5.31 -3.96 -2.33
N LYS A 286 -5.69 -5.16 -2.80
CA LYS A 286 -6.91 -5.35 -3.58
C LYS A 286 -8.16 -5.03 -2.74
N GLY A 287 -8.23 -5.53 -1.52
CA GLY A 287 -9.30 -5.24 -0.57
C GLY A 287 -9.44 -3.74 -0.31
N THR A 288 -8.32 -3.04 -0.08
CA THR A 288 -8.33 -1.58 0.14
C THR A 288 -8.80 -0.81 -1.09
N ALA A 289 -8.37 -1.19 -2.29
CA ALA A 289 -8.83 -0.58 -3.54
C ALA A 289 -10.35 -0.78 -3.75
N LEU A 290 -10.85 -2.00 -3.53
CA LEU A 290 -12.27 -2.33 -3.62
C LEU A 290 -13.11 -1.57 -2.59
N ARG A 291 -12.61 -1.40 -1.35
CA ARG A 291 -13.26 -0.59 -0.32
C ARG A 291 -13.41 0.87 -0.75
N LYS A 292 -12.35 1.46 -1.31
CA LYS A 292 -12.40 2.83 -1.86
C LYS A 292 -13.41 2.97 -3.01
N LEU A 293 -13.60 1.92 -3.80
CA LEU A 293 -14.64 1.83 -4.82
C LEU A 293 -16.04 1.54 -4.25
N LYS A 294 -16.19 1.43 -2.92
CA LYS A 294 -17.42 1.04 -2.22
C LYS A 294 -17.95 -0.35 -2.64
N ARG A 295 -17.09 -1.20 -3.18
CA ARG A 295 -17.40 -2.59 -3.54
C ARG A 295 -17.13 -3.50 -2.32
N TYR A 296 -17.99 -3.41 -1.33
CA TYR A 296 -17.74 -3.93 0.01
C TYR A 296 -17.65 -5.46 0.09
N GLU A 297 -18.55 -6.21 -0.54
CA GLU A 297 -18.52 -7.69 -0.47
C GLU A 297 -17.27 -8.28 -1.14
N PRO A 298 -16.83 -7.86 -2.35
CA PRO A 298 -15.56 -8.28 -2.91
C PRO A 298 -14.33 -7.84 -2.07
N ALA A 299 -14.42 -6.70 -1.38
CA ALA A 299 -13.35 -6.23 -0.49
C ALA A 299 -13.22 -7.15 0.72
N LEU A 300 -14.34 -7.52 1.39
CA LEU A 300 -14.37 -8.48 2.49
C LEU A 300 -13.77 -9.82 2.07
N ALA A 301 -14.19 -10.37 0.93
CA ALA A 301 -13.62 -11.61 0.40
C ALA A 301 -12.09 -11.53 0.15
N SER A 302 -11.59 -10.34 -0.18
CA SER A 302 -10.15 -10.11 -0.34
C SER A 302 -9.44 -10.06 1.01
N PHE A 303 -10.03 -9.40 2.02
CA PHE A 303 -9.47 -9.37 3.37
C PHE A 303 -9.53 -10.74 4.05
N ASP A 304 -10.59 -11.53 3.87
CA ASP A 304 -10.64 -12.92 4.31
C ASP A 304 -9.45 -13.76 3.79
N ARG A 305 -9.06 -13.52 2.53
CA ARG A 305 -7.87 -14.18 1.97
C ARG A 305 -6.58 -13.64 2.56
N ALA A 306 -6.47 -12.34 2.73
CA ALA A 306 -5.31 -11.71 3.37
C ALA A 306 -5.12 -12.21 4.81
N LEU A 307 -6.20 -12.39 5.58
CA LEU A 307 -6.17 -12.94 6.93
C LEU A 307 -5.74 -14.42 6.98
N LYS A 308 -6.04 -15.20 5.94
CA LYS A 308 -5.51 -16.58 5.83
C LYS A 308 -4.01 -16.62 5.64
N GLU A 309 -3.43 -15.58 5.02
CA GLU A 309 -1.98 -15.45 4.85
C GLU A 309 -1.32 -14.90 6.11
N ASN A 310 -1.93 -13.90 6.74
CA ASN A 310 -1.41 -13.24 7.94
C ASN A 310 -2.53 -12.78 8.87
N ALA A 311 -2.99 -13.67 9.75
CA ALA A 311 -4.01 -13.35 10.75
C ALA A 311 -3.53 -12.39 11.85
N ALA A 312 -2.23 -12.17 11.97
CA ALA A 312 -1.61 -11.31 12.98
C ALA A 312 -1.41 -9.86 12.51
N ASP A 313 -1.89 -9.49 11.33
CA ASP A 313 -1.82 -8.12 10.83
C ASP A 313 -3.03 -7.30 11.32
N PRO A 314 -2.84 -6.34 12.25
CA PRO A 314 -3.94 -5.51 12.75
C PRO A 314 -4.55 -4.62 11.65
N GLY A 315 -3.75 -4.26 10.63
CA GLY A 315 -4.22 -3.44 9.51
C GLY A 315 -5.32 -4.09 8.70
N ILE A 316 -5.26 -5.42 8.51
CA ILE A 316 -6.31 -6.16 7.77
C ILE A 316 -7.62 -6.15 8.56
N TRP A 317 -7.57 -6.51 9.84
CA TRP A 317 -8.72 -6.48 10.74
C TRP A 317 -9.36 -5.10 10.81
N TYR A 318 -8.53 -4.05 10.86
CA TYR A 318 -9.02 -2.69 10.89
C TYR A 318 -9.78 -2.32 9.62
N GLN A 319 -9.24 -2.65 8.45
CA GLN A 319 -9.90 -2.37 7.16
C GLN A 319 -11.23 -3.14 7.01
N GLU A 320 -11.27 -4.40 7.45
CA GLU A 320 -12.49 -5.21 7.47
C GLU A 320 -13.53 -4.62 8.41
N GLY A 321 -13.13 -4.24 9.63
CA GLY A 321 -13.98 -3.57 10.60
C GLY A 321 -14.61 -2.29 10.07
N LEU A 322 -13.85 -1.46 9.34
CA LEU A 322 -14.37 -0.23 8.71
C LEU A 322 -15.45 -0.53 7.65
N ILE A 323 -15.31 -1.60 6.88
CA ILE A 323 -16.34 -2.02 5.92
C ILE A 323 -17.59 -2.48 6.64
N LEU A 324 -17.45 -3.34 7.64
CA LEU A 324 -18.57 -3.86 8.43
C LEU A 324 -19.31 -2.75 9.14
N PHE A 325 -18.59 -1.76 9.68
CA PHE A 325 -19.17 -0.54 10.25
C PHE A 325 -19.97 0.25 9.19
N SER A 326 -19.39 0.44 7.99
CA SER A 326 -20.08 1.14 6.90
C SER A 326 -21.33 0.41 6.42
N LEU A 327 -21.36 -0.92 6.51
CA LEU A 327 -22.50 -1.78 6.22
C LEU A 327 -23.49 -1.88 7.39
N LYS A 328 -23.25 -1.16 8.49
CA LYS A 328 -24.04 -1.20 9.74
C LYS A 328 -24.10 -2.60 10.39
N ARG A 329 -23.09 -3.44 10.12
CA ARG A 329 -22.91 -4.76 10.75
C ARG A 329 -22.06 -4.59 12.01
N PHE A 330 -22.60 -3.86 12.99
CA PHE A 330 -21.84 -3.33 14.12
C PHE A 330 -21.25 -4.41 15.02
N GLU A 331 -21.94 -5.52 15.28
CA GLU A 331 -21.45 -6.62 16.11
C GLU A 331 -20.16 -7.21 15.51
N LYS A 332 -20.16 -7.48 14.20
CA LYS A 332 -18.98 -8.00 13.49
C LYS A 332 -17.85 -6.98 13.42
N ALA A 333 -18.19 -5.69 13.26
CA ALA A 333 -17.20 -4.62 13.29
C ALA A 333 -16.48 -4.59 14.64
N ILE A 334 -17.21 -4.74 15.76
CA ILE A 334 -16.65 -4.82 17.11
C ILE A 334 -15.68 -5.99 17.22
N GLU A 335 -16.04 -7.18 16.72
CA GLU A 335 -15.15 -8.35 16.71
C GLU A 335 -13.83 -8.05 16.00
N CYS A 336 -13.88 -7.38 14.83
CA CYS A 336 -12.69 -6.99 14.09
C CYS A 336 -11.84 -5.97 14.88
N PHE A 337 -12.46 -4.93 15.45
CA PHE A 337 -11.73 -3.94 16.24
C PHE A 337 -11.16 -4.54 17.54
N ASP A 338 -11.82 -5.53 18.14
CA ASP A 338 -11.28 -6.29 19.27
C ASP A 338 -10.03 -7.09 18.89
N GLN A 339 -9.97 -7.64 17.65
CA GLN A 339 -8.76 -8.27 17.14
C GLN A 339 -7.63 -7.25 16.97
N VAL A 340 -7.94 -6.07 16.40
CA VAL A 340 -6.95 -4.98 16.30
C VAL A 340 -6.37 -4.66 17.67
N LEU A 341 -7.24 -4.44 18.67
CA LEU A 341 -6.82 -4.03 20.01
C LEU A 341 -6.12 -5.15 20.80
N ARG A 342 -6.37 -6.42 20.49
CA ARG A 342 -5.59 -7.55 21.01
C ARG A 342 -4.16 -7.60 20.46
N LEU A 343 -4.00 -7.27 19.18
CA LEU A 343 -2.71 -7.27 18.49
C LEU A 343 -1.91 -5.99 18.74
N HIS A 344 -2.62 -4.87 18.85
CA HIS A 344 -2.06 -3.55 19.07
C HIS A 344 -2.98 -2.74 20.00
N ALA A 345 -2.69 -2.81 21.31
CA ALA A 345 -3.54 -2.25 22.36
C ALA A 345 -3.73 -0.72 22.27
N ASP A 346 -2.72 -0.01 21.77
CA ASP A 346 -2.71 1.44 21.64
C ASP A 346 -3.07 1.88 20.20
N HIS A 347 -4.27 1.47 19.73
CA HIS A 347 -4.79 1.87 18.42
C HIS A 347 -6.03 2.76 18.60
N PRO A 348 -5.89 4.11 18.61
CA PRO A 348 -6.96 5.03 18.95
C PRO A 348 -8.15 4.94 17.98
N ASP A 349 -7.89 4.83 16.68
CA ASP A 349 -8.97 4.74 15.69
C ASP A 349 -9.80 3.45 15.83
N ALA A 350 -9.18 2.31 16.12
CA ALA A 350 -9.90 1.07 16.34
C ALA A 350 -10.77 1.16 17.61
N CYS A 351 -10.25 1.78 18.67
CA CYS A 351 -10.99 2.03 19.89
C CYS A 351 -12.17 3.00 19.63
N TYR A 352 -11.95 4.03 18.81
CA TYR A 352 -12.96 5.00 18.41
C TYR A 352 -14.12 4.33 17.64
N TYR A 353 -13.81 3.60 16.55
CA TYR A 353 -14.86 2.95 15.74
C TYR A 353 -15.57 1.81 16.50
N ARG A 354 -14.88 1.16 17.43
CA ARG A 354 -15.54 0.23 18.35
C ARG A 354 -16.55 0.96 19.24
N GLY A 355 -16.19 2.13 19.77
CA GLY A 355 -17.09 3.00 20.53
C GLY A 355 -18.31 3.44 19.72
N GLU A 356 -18.10 3.89 18.48
CA GLU A 356 -19.17 4.22 17.54
C GLU A 356 -20.11 3.03 17.27
N SER A 357 -19.54 1.82 17.15
CA SER A 357 -20.32 0.60 16.94
C SER A 357 -21.19 0.27 18.15
N TYR A 358 -20.63 0.36 19.38
CA TYR A 358 -21.40 0.17 20.60
C TYR A 358 -22.49 1.25 20.78
N TYR A 359 -22.15 2.51 20.46
CA TYR A 359 -23.13 3.61 20.50
C TYR A 359 -24.30 3.34 19.55
N ALA A 360 -24.02 2.88 18.33
CA ALA A 360 -25.04 2.56 17.33
C ALA A 360 -25.94 1.38 17.74
N LEU A 361 -25.40 0.43 18.52
CA LEU A 361 -26.15 -0.69 19.11
C LEU A 361 -26.94 -0.30 20.39
N GLY A 362 -26.73 0.92 20.91
CA GLY A 362 -27.36 1.38 22.15
C GLY A 362 -26.63 0.96 23.43
N ASP A 363 -25.47 0.30 23.34
CA ASP A 363 -24.61 0.00 24.49
C ASP A 363 -23.73 1.21 24.81
N TYR A 364 -24.36 2.21 25.42
CA TYR A 364 -23.70 3.46 25.76
C TYR A 364 -22.63 3.28 26.86
N GLY A 365 -22.76 2.25 27.71
CA GLY A 365 -21.78 1.94 28.73
C GLY A 365 -20.44 1.47 28.15
N ALA A 366 -20.50 0.55 27.19
CA ALA A 366 -19.32 0.11 26.46
C ALA A 366 -18.72 1.23 25.60
N ALA A 367 -19.58 2.05 24.94
CA ALA A 367 -19.16 3.22 24.17
C ALA A 367 -18.36 4.22 25.03
N VAL A 368 -18.87 4.57 26.22
CA VAL A 368 -18.19 5.41 27.23
C VAL A 368 -16.79 4.88 27.55
N THR A 369 -16.66 3.58 27.73
CA THR A 369 -15.37 2.96 28.05
C THR A 369 -14.38 3.12 26.88
N CYS A 370 -14.85 2.95 25.65
CA CYS A 370 -14.04 3.13 24.45
C CYS A 370 -13.59 4.60 24.29
N TYR A 371 -14.54 5.55 24.33
CA TYR A 371 -14.21 6.97 24.12
C TYR A 371 -13.31 7.52 25.24
N ARG A 372 -13.51 7.09 26.50
CA ARG A 372 -12.60 7.44 27.60
C ARG A 372 -11.16 6.98 27.31
N THR A 373 -11.00 5.82 26.70
CA THR A 373 -9.68 5.33 26.27
C THR A 373 -9.10 6.18 25.15
N VAL A 374 -9.90 6.53 24.15
CA VAL A 374 -9.47 7.39 23.03
C VAL A 374 -8.98 8.74 23.54
N VAL A 375 -9.78 9.46 24.36
CA VAL A 375 -9.42 10.79 24.85
C VAL A 375 -8.26 10.79 25.83
N ARG A 376 -7.94 9.63 26.43
CA ARG A 376 -6.72 9.46 27.23
C ARG A 376 -5.48 9.31 26.35
N MET A 377 -5.58 8.64 25.19
CA MET A 377 -4.50 8.48 24.23
C MET A 377 -4.29 9.76 23.39
N ASP A 378 -5.38 10.42 23.02
CA ASP A 378 -5.39 11.65 22.23
C ASP A 378 -6.32 12.69 22.90
N PRO A 379 -5.80 13.49 23.85
CA PRO A 379 -6.58 14.53 24.53
C PRO A 379 -7.02 15.68 23.63
N GLU A 380 -6.39 15.86 22.46
CA GLU A 380 -6.70 16.91 21.50
C GLU A 380 -7.76 16.48 20.47
N ASN A 381 -8.40 15.33 20.66
CA ASN A 381 -9.45 14.83 19.78
C ASN A 381 -10.82 15.37 20.21
N ALA A 382 -11.18 16.56 19.68
CA ALA A 382 -12.46 17.21 19.98
C ALA A 382 -13.68 16.34 19.61
N VAL A 383 -13.59 15.57 18.52
CA VAL A 383 -14.68 14.69 18.06
C VAL A 383 -14.91 13.57 19.07
N ALA A 384 -13.84 12.94 19.55
CA ALA A 384 -13.94 11.88 20.55
C ALA A 384 -14.51 12.40 21.87
N TRP A 385 -14.12 13.60 22.32
CA TRP A 385 -14.70 14.25 23.50
C TRP A 385 -16.19 14.49 23.33
N ASN A 386 -16.62 15.02 22.16
CA ASN A 386 -18.06 15.25 21.89
C ASN A 386 -18.84 13.93 21.91
N ASN A 387 -18.34 12.88 21.26
CA ASN A 387 -19.03 11.58 21.22
C ASN A 387 -19.03 10.88 22.58
N TYR A 388 -17.98 11.09 23.39
CA TYR A 388 -17.97 10.67 24.79
C TYR A 388 -19.08 11.36 25.57
N GLY A 389 -19.23 12.68 25.42
CA GLY A 389 -20.34 13.44 26.01
C GLY A 389 -21.70 12.92 25.54
N ASN A 390 -21.87 12.62 24.26
CA ASN A 390 -23.10 12.05 23.71
C ASN A 390 -23.47 10.70 24.36
N ALA A 391 -22.48 9.83 24.56
CA ALA A 391 -22.73 8.55 25.22
C ALA A 391 -23.09 8.71 26.70
N LEU A 392 -22.44 9.64 27.40
CA LEU A 392 -22.80 9.99 28.79
C LEU A 392 -24.19 10.62 28.88
N TYR A 393 -24.55 11.50 27.95
CA TYR A 393 -25.88 12.08 27.83
C TYR A 393 -26.98 11.01 27.72
N ARG A 394 -26.75 9.99 26.87
CA ARG A 394 -27.68 8.87 26.70
C ARG A 394 -27.80 7.99 27.95
N LEU A 395 -26.83 8.05 28.86
CA LEU A 395 -26.85 7.42 30.19
C LEU A 395 -27.36 8.34 31.28
N GLU A 396 -27.88 9.52 30.93
CA GLU A 396 -28.40 10.55 31.86
C GLU A 396 -27.33 11.08 32.83
N ARG A 397 -26.03 10.93 32.50
CA ARG A 397 -24.89 11.42 33.27
C ARG A 397 -24.52 12.83 32.81
N TYR A 398 -25.42 13.77 33.08
CA TYR A 398 -25.43 15.09 32.46
C TYR A 398 -24.22 15.96 32.85
N GLU A 399 -23.82 15.96 34.12
CA GLU A 399 -22.65 16.76 34.57
C GLU A 399 -21.35 16.27 33.93
N GLU A 400 -21.18 14.95 33.77
CA GLU A 400 -20.03 14.40 33.12
C GLU A 400 -20.05 14.64 31.60
N ALA A 401 -21.23 14.60 30.97
CA ALA A 401 -21.40 14.97 29.58
C ALA A 401 -21.04 16.43 29.34
N LEU A 402 -21.47 17.34 30.23
CA LEU A 402 -21.13 18.76 30.20
C LEU A 402 -19.62 18.97 30.19
N ALA A 403 -18.91 18.32 31.12
CA ALA A 403 -17.45 18.40 31.18
C ALA A 403 -16.76 17.91 29.88
N CYS A 404 -17.30 16.85 29.25
CA CYS A 404 -16.80 16.37 27.96
C CYS A 404 -17.00 17.37 26.82
N TYR A 405 -18.16 18.00 26.73
CA TYR A 405 -18.42 19.04 25.73
C TYR A 405 -17.56 20.29 25.96
N GLU A 406 -17.29 20.66 27.19
CA GLU A 406 -16.36 21.75 27.52
C GLU A 406 -14.94 21.45 27.06
N ARG A 407 -14.48 20.21 27.25
CA ARG A 407 -13.19 19.78 26.72
C ARG A 407 -13.16 19.78 25.20
N ALA A 408 -14.22 19.26 24.54
CA ALA A 408 -14.34 19.32 23.08
C ALA A 408 -14.25 20.75 22.55
N LEU A 409 -14.94 21.70 23.19
CA LEU A 409 -14.94 23.12 22.84
C LEU A 409 -13.65 23.85 23.21
N GLY A 410 -12.92 23.36 24.20
CA GLY A 410 -11.58 23.85 24.55
C GLY A 410 -10.56 23.51 23.48
N VAL A 411 -10.69 22.34 22.84
CA VAL A 411 -9.84 21.90 21.73
C VAL A 411 -10.28 22.53 20.41
N ASP A 412 -11.56 22.43 20.09
CA ASP A 412 -12.16 23.01 18.88
C ASP A 412 -13.34 23.94 19.22
N PRO A 413 -13.10 25.22 19.39
CA PRO A 413 -14.17 26.21 19.63
C PRO A 413 -15.17 26.34 18.48
N GLY A 414 -14.85 25.80 17.30
CA GLY A 414 -15.71 25.77 16.11
C GLY A 414 -16.66 24.57 16.04
N ASN A 415 -16.57 23.62 16.97
CA ASN A 415 -17.39 22.42 16.98
C ASN A 415 -18.86 22.74 17.30
N GLN A 416 -19.66 22.89 16.24
CA GLN A 416 -21.08 23.25 16.34
C GLN A 416 -21.92 22.23 17.13
N GLY A 417 -21.65 20.91 16.87
CA GLY A 417 -22.35 19.84 17.57
C GLY A 417 -22.14 19.88 19.09
N ALA A 418 -20.92 20.22 19.51
CA ALA A 418 -20.61 20.32 20.93
C ALA A 418 -21.30 21.53 21.61
N TRP A 419 -21.47 22.66 20.89
CA TRP A 419 -22.23 23.80 21.43
C TRP A 419 -23.70 23.45 21.62
N SER A 420 -24.38 22.84 20.61
CA SER A 420 -25.75 22.35 20.73
C SER A 420 -25.91 21.38 21.89
N ASN A 421 -25.05 20.38 21.96
CA ASN A 421 -25.12 19.33 22.98
C ASN A 421 -24.89 19.92 24.39
N LYS A 422 -23.94 20.85 24.54
CA LYS A 422 -23.70 21.59 25.78
C LYS A 422 -24.93 22.36 26.21
N ALA A 423 -25.52 23.11 25.27
CA ALA A 423 -26.73 23.92 25.57
C ALA A 423 -27.91 23.05 26.00
N ASN A 424 -28.12 21.91 25.34
CA ASN A 424 -29.18 20.96 25.70
C ASN A 424 -28.99 20.41 27.13
N VAL A 425 -27.76 20.03 27.47
CA VAL A 425 -27.44 19.54 28.83
C VAL A 425 -27.65 20.63 29.86
N LEU A 426 -27.16 21.85 29.61
CA LEU A 426 -27.38 23.00 30.52
C LEU A 426 -28.85 23.29 30.73
N SER A 427 -29.68 23.16 29.69
CA SER A 427 -31.13 23.31 29.80
C SER A 427 -31.77 22.25 30.69
N ILE A 428 -31.32 20.99 30.61
CA ILE A 428 -31.77 19.89 31.47
C ILE A 428 -31.35 20.14 32.93
N LEU A 429 -30.14 20.64 33.13
CA LEU A 429 -29.60 20.99 34.44
C LEU A 429 -30.16 22.31 34.97
N THR A 430 -31.14 22.93 34.27
CA THR A 430 -31.79 24.21 34.62
C THR A 430 -30.88 25.44 34.59
N HIS A 431 -29.71 25.35 33.96
CA HIS A 431 -28.76 26.46 33.77
C HIS A 431 -29.10 27.25 32.50
N TYR A 432 -30.31 27.84 32.46
CA TYR A 432 -30.87 28.42 31.23
C TYR A 432 -30.08 29.59 30.67
N ASP A 433 -29.50 30.47 31.53
CA ASP A 433 -28.70 31.62 31.07
C ASP A 433 -27.44 31.17 30.31
N GLU A 434 -26.77 30.14 30.83
CA GLU A 434 -25.60 29.55 30.17
C GLU A 434 -25.99 28.80 28.88
N ALA A 435 -27.13 28.12 28.88
CA ALA A 435 -27.67 27.46 27.71
C ALA A 435 -27.96 28.49 26.59
N LEU A 436 -28.56 29.63 26.91
CA LEU A 436 -28.85 30.70 25.97
C LEU A 436 -27.54 31.23 25.33
N ALA A 437 -26.50 31.43 26.13
CA ALA A 437 -25.20 31.88 25.62
C ALA A 437 -24.60 30.85 24.62
N CYS A 438 -24.79 29.55 24.87
CA CYS A 438 -24.34 28.48 23.98
C CYS A 438 -25.15 28.45 22.67
N TYR A 439 -26.50 28.54 22.74
CA TYR A 439 -27.35 28.66 21.56
C TYR A 439 -27.02 29.89 20.73
N ASP A 440 -26.74 31.04 21.36
CA ASP A 440 -26.34 32.26 20.66
C ASP A 440 -25.01 32.08 19.91
N ARG A 441 -24.11 31.34 20.48
CA ARG A 441 -22.81 31.05 19.82
C ARG A 441 -22.99 30.12 18.62
N GLU A 442 -23.77 29.06 18.77
CA GLU A 442 -24.11 28.15 17.69
C GLU A 442 -24.83 28.87 16.54
N LEU A 443 -25.88 29.65 16.86
CA LEU A 443 -26.68 30.35 15.87
C LEU A 443 -25.97 31.48 15.14
N ARG A 444 -24.84 31.98 15.69
CA ARG A 444 -23.94 32.90 14.96
C ARG A 444 -23.18 32.19 13.83
N THR A 445 -22.85 30.92 14.01
CA THR A 445 -22.13 30.12 13.02
C THR A 445 -23.04 29.36 12.08
N ASN A 446 -24.19 28.90 12.60
CA ASN A 446 -25.22 28.17 11.86
C ASN A 446 -26.62 28.77 12.10
N PRO A 447 -26.97 29.88 11.44
CA PRO A 447 -28.26 30.54 11.60
C PRO A 447 -29.47 29.71 11.15
N GLU A 448 -29.24 28.68 10.33
CA GLU A 448 -30.26 27.81 9.74
C GLU A 448 -30.52 26.53 10.57
N ASN A 449 -30.04 26.47 11.82
CA ASN A 449 -30.36 25.36 12.72
C ASN A 449 -31.71 25.58 13.41
N ALA A 450 -32.77 24.97 12.88
CA ALA A 450 -34.10 25.05 13.41
C ALA A 450 -34.22 24.50 14.84
N ASP A 451 -33.47 23.42 15.17
CA ASP A 451 -33.49 22.83 16.52
C ASP A 451 -32.90 23.77 17.55
N ALA A 452 -31.79 24.43 17.23
CA ALA A 452 -31.17 25.40 18.12
C ALA A 452 -32.09 26.60 18.38
N TRP A 453 -32.79 27.12 17.36
CA TRP A 453 -33.81 28.16 17.54
C TRP A 453 -34.97 27.70 18.41
N TYR A 454 -35.47 26.47 18.20
CA TYR A 454 -36.55 25.90 19.00
C TYR A 454 -36.15 25.75 20.47
N ASN A 455 -34.98 25.14 20.73
CA ASN A 455 -34.51 24.90 22.10
C ASN A 455 -34.16 26.19 22.82
N LYS A 456 -33.59 27.20 22.11
CA LYS A 456 -33.43 28.55 22.64
C LYS A 456 -34.78 29.16 23.04
N GLY A 457 -35.81 29.01 22.20
CA GLY A 457 -37.18 29.45 22.49
C GLY A 457 -37.77 28.78 23.73
N LEU A 458 -37.52 27.47 23.92
CA LEU A 458 -37.96 26.77 25.13
C LEU A 458 -37.27 27.30 26.39
N ALA A 459 -35.99 27.53 26.37
CA ALA A 459 -35.24 28.10 27.49
C ALA A 459 -35.75 29.50 27.85
N LEU A 460 -35.96 30.36 26.85
CA LEU A 460 -36.54 31.70 27.05
C LEU A 460 -37.98 31.65 27.58
N PHE A 461 -38.77 30.70 27.12
CA PHE A 461 -40.13 30.49 27.62
C PHE A 461 -40.14 30.16 29.12
N ILE A 462 -39.26 29.27 29.58
CA ILE A 462 -39.12 28.89 30.98
C ILE A 462 -38.67 30.08 31.84
N LEU A 463 -37.78 30.91 31.31
CA LEU A 463 -37.33 32.15 31.98
C LEU A 463 -38.38 33.28 31.96
N GLY A 464 -39.52 33.06 31.33
CA GLY A 464 -40.57 34.07 31.24
C GLY A 464 -40.37 35.14 30.16
N CYS A 465 -39.33 35.00 29.31
CA CYS A 465 -39.06 35.92 28.21
C CYS A 465 -39.91 35.59 26.99
N TYR A 466 -41.22 35.63 27.13
CA TYR A 466 -42.17 35.12 26.13
C TYR A 466 -42.08 35.80 24.77
N GLY A 467 -41.79 37.11 24.73
CA GLY A 467 -41.63 37.85 23.48
C GLY A 467 -40.44 37.32 22.62
N GLU A 468 -39.32 37.09 23.28
CA GLU A 468 -38.14 36.54 22.62
C GLU A 468 -38.30 35.06 22.25
N ALA A 469 -38.99 34.30 23.11
CA ALA A 469 -39.34 32.90 22.83
C ALA A 469 -40.17 32.78 21.54
N ALA A 470 -41.25 33.62 21.42
CA ALA A 470 -42.10 33.64 20.22
C ALA A 470 -41.31 34.00 18.94
N ALA A 471 -40.32 34.91 19.04
CA ALA A 471 -39.44 35.27 17.94
C ALA A 471 -38.52 34.10 17.55
N CYS A 472 -37.95 33.38 18.51
CA CYS A 472 -37.14 32.20 18.27
C CYS A 472 -37.94 31.09 17.56
N TYR A 473 -39.16 30.80 18.03
CA TYR A 473 -40.06 29.83 17.37
C TYR A 473 -40.41 30.27 15.94
N ALA A 474 -40.63 31.57 15.70
CA ALA A 474 -40.90 32.09 14.37
C ALA A 474 -39.69 31.85 13.42
N ARG A 475 -38.46 32.00 13.93
CA ARG A 475 -37.25 31.71 13.17
C ARG A 475 -37.13 30.21 12.88
N ALA A 476 -37.37 29.34 13.87
CA ALA A 476 -37.35 27.89 13.66
C ALA A 476 -38.40 27.47 12.59
N LEU A 477 -39.58 28.05 12.60
CA LEU A 477 -40.66 27.79 11.63
C LEU A 477 -40.39 28.39 10.24
N ALA A 478 -39.60 29.44 10.15
CA ALA A 478 -39.15 29.98 8.86
C ALA A 478 -38.18 29.03 8.16
N ILE A 479 -37.41 28.27 8.93
CA ILE A 479 -36.46 27.27 8.44
C ILE A 479 -37.17 25.94 8.15
N ASP A 480 -37.95 25.45 9.09
CA ASP A 480 -38.72 24.21 8.95
C ASP A 480 -40.20 24.43 9.33
N PRO A 481 -41.07 24.75 8.35
CA PRO A 481 -42.48 24.99 8.57
C PRO A 481 -43.31 23.74 8.95
N ALA A 482 -42.74 22.52 8.77
CA ALA A 482 -43.51 21.29 9.00
C ALA A 482 -43.58 20.85 10.49
N ARG A 483 -42.89 21.55 11.38
CA ARG A 483 -42.73 21.15 12.78
C ARG A 483 -43.96 21.55 13.63
N ALA A 484 -44.86 20.61 13.81
CA ALA A 484 -46.10 20.82 14.58
C ALA A 484 -45.83 21.23 16.04
N GLU A 485 -44.82 20.65 16.69
CA GLU A 485 -44.42 20.96 18.05
C GLU A 485 -43.99 22.43 18.22
N VAL A 486 -43.34 23.01 17.23
CA VAL A 486 -42.90 24.41 17.26
C VAL A 486 -44.08 25.35 17.07
N TRP A 487 -45.02 25.01 16.18
CA TRP A 487 -46.30 25.76 16.05
C TRP A 487 -47.08 25.76 17.34
N CYS A 488 -47.22 24.61 18.03
CA CYS A 488 -47.89 24.53 19.33
C CYS A 488 -47.17 25.37 20.40
N ALA A 489 -45.84 25.27 20.48
CA ALA A 489 -45.05 26.06 21.44
C ALA A 489 -45.20 27.57 21.20
N ARG A 490 -45.17 28.00 19.94
CA ARG A 490 -45.42 29.40 19.58
C ARG A 490 -46.84 29.83 19.91
N GLY A 491 -47.83 29.00 19.59
CA GLY A 491 -49.24 29.26 19.92
C GLY A 491 -49.46 29.44 21.42
N ASN A 492 -48.92 28.53 22.24
CA ASN A 492 -48.99 28.61 23.69
C ASN A 492 -48.32 29.91 24.21
N THR A 493 -47.19 30.29 23.65
CA THR A 493 -46.49 31.52 24.02
C THR A 493 -47.30 32.77 23.65
N LEU A 494 -47.92 32.76 22.48
CA LEU A 494 -48.77 33.86 22.01
C LEU A 494 -50.03 34.02 22.84
N VAL A 495 -50.62 32.92 23.36
CA VAL A 495 -51.74 32.99 24.33
C VAL A 495 -51.31 33.71 25.59
N ILE A 496 -50.14 33.44 26.14
CA ILE A 496 -49.61 34.14 27.34
C ILE A 496 -49.31 35.62 27.02
N LEU A 497 -48.99 35.96 25.81
CA LEU A 497 -48.75 37.33 25.34
C LEU A 497 -50.08 38.04 24.97
N GLU A 498 -51.22 37.40 25.17
CA GLU A 498 -52.60 37.91 24.85
C GLU A 498 -52.78 38.16 23.33
N ARG A 499 -51.93 37.54 22.44
CA ARG A 499 -51.99 37.62 20.97
C ARG A 499 -52.83 36.45 20.43
N TYR A 500 -54.09 36.40 20.78
CA TYR A 500 -54.96 35.24 20.61
C TYR A 500 -55.20 34.88 19.15
N GLU A 501 -55.43 35.85 18.26
CA GLU A 501 -55.67 35.61 16.85
C GLU A 501 -54.42 34.93 16.18
N GLU A 502 -53.22 35.40 16.51
CA GLU A 502 -51.99 34.78 15.99
C GLU A 502 -51.75 33.38 16.59
N ALA A 503 -52.17 33.16 17.82
CA ALA A 503 -52.18 31.83 18.43
C ALA A 503 -53.11 30.86 17.69
N LEU A 504 -54.29 31.31 17.32
CA LEU A 504 -55.25 30.54 16.52
C LEU A 504 -54.66 30.12 15.18
N ASP A 505 -53.99 31.03 14.48
CA ASP A 505 -53.32 30.71 13.21
C ASP A 505 -52.25 29.61 13.39
N CYS A 506 -51.51 29.61 14.49
CA CYS A 506 -50.53 28.57 14.81
C CYS A 506 -51.21 27.21 15.01
N TYR A 507 -52.26 27.13 15.80
CA TYR A 507 -53.01 25.89 16.05
C TYR A 507 -53.73 25.40 14.79
N ASP A 508 -54.25 26.29 13.95
CA ASP A 508 -54.90 25.92 12.71
C ASP A 508 -53.97 25.27 11.73
N ARG A 509 -52.69 25.71 11.66
CA ARG A 509 -51.66 25.04 10.86
C ARG A 509 -51.38 23.61 11.35
N VAL A 510 -51.31 23.39 12.66
CA VAL A 510 -51.16 22.05 13.23
C VAL A 510 -52.36 21.17 12.90
N LEU A 511 -53.57 21.71 13.10
CA LEU A 511 -54.83 20.98 12.86
C LEU A 511 -55.11 20.74 11.37
N ALA A 512 -54.54 21.53 10.48
CA ALA A 512 -54.59 21.27 9.04
C ALA A 512 -53.79 20.04 8.65
N ALA A 513 -52.65 19.80 9.30
CA ALA A 513 -51.81 18.63 9.09
C ALA A 513 -52.27 17.40 9.88
N ASN A 514 -52.61 17.59 11.15
CA ASN A 514 -53.19 16.59 12.05
C ASN A 514 -54.45 17.13 12.72
N PRO A 515 -55.62 16.89 12.13
CA PRO A 515 -56.87 17.40 12.62
C PRO A 515 -57.21 17.00 14.06
N ASP A 516 -56.63 15.95 14.57
CA ASP A 516 -56.92 15.36 15.88
C ASP A 516 -55.79 15.56 16.89
N ASP A 517 -54.90 16.55 16.67
CA ASP A 517 -53.83 16.87 17.59
C ASP A 517 -54.37 17.41 18.92
N PRO A 518 -54.15 16.68 20.05
CA PRO A 518 -54.75 17.05 21.33
C PRO A 518 -54.21 18.38 21.88
N GLY A 519 -52.91 18.66 21.65
CA GLY A 519 -52.25 19.87 22.11
C GLY A 519 -52.81 21.11 21.41
N ALA A 520 -52.91 21.03 20.08
CA ALA A 520 -53.46 22.11 19.27
C ALA A 520 -54.95 22.36 19.53
N LEU A 521 -55.74 21.28 19.66
CA LEU A 521 -57.17 21.41 20.00
C LEU A 521 -57.40 22.11 21.36
N LYS A 522 -56.64 21.72 22.39
CA LYS A 522 -56.68 22.30 23.71
C LYS A 522 -56.23 23.76 23.70
N GLY A 523 -55.09 24.06 23.07
CA GLY A 523 -54.59 25.43 22.97
C GLY A 523 -55.53 26.34 22.19
N LYS A 524 -56.09 25.86 21.07
CA LYS A 524 -57.05 26.57 20.25
C LYS A 524 -58.31 26.87 21.05
N ALA A 525 -58.85 25.89 21.79
CA ALA A 525 -60.04 26.09 22.64
C ALA A 525 -59.80 27.16 23.70
N MET A 526 -58.63 27.17 24.35
CA MET A 526 -58.28 28.21 25.33
C MET A 526 -58.21 29.60 24.68
N ALA A 527 -57.55 29.74 23.54
CA ALA A 527 -57.48 31.02 22.83
C ALA A 527 -58.89 31.55 22.43
N LEU A 528 -59.75 30.65 21.94
CA LEU A 528 -61.15 31.00 21.59
C LEU A 528 -61.98 31.47 22.77
N ILE A 529 -61.74 30.91 23.95
CA ILE A 529 -62.41 31.38 25.17
C ILE A 529 -62.01 32.83 25.50
N TYR A 530 -60.73 33.14 25.41
CA TYR A 530 -60.24 34.50 25.72
C TYR A 530 -60.74 35.59 24.76
N ILE A 531 -61.15 35.25 23.54
CA ILE A 531 -61.68 36.18 22.53
C ILE A 531 -63.20 36.09 22.42
N ASP A 532 -63.87 35.53 23.45
CA ASP A 532 -65.35 35.42 23.56
C ASP A 532 -66.00 34.65 22.37
N ARG A 533 -65.34 33.53 21.93
CA ARG A 533 -65.88 32.60 20.91
C ARG A 533 -66.20 31.23 21.52
N PRO A 534 -67.07 31.10 22.53
CA PRO A 534 -67.26 29.86 23.29
C PRO A 534 -67.85 28.72 22.46
N ALA A 535 -68.66 29.01 21.44
CA ALA A 535 -69.29 28.01 20.60
C ALA A 535 -68.24 27.25 19.75
N GLU A 536 -67.16 27.90 19.32
CA GLU A 536 -66.07 27.27 18.58
C GLU A 536 -65.12 26.53 19.53
N ALA A 537 -64.88 27.06 20.70
CA ALA A 537 -64.15 26.39 21.77
C ALA A 537 -64.80 25.05 22.15
N ALA A 538 -66.15 25.04 22.30
CA ALA A 538 -66.93 23.83 22.60
C ALA A 538 -66.68 22.72 21.53
N ARG A 539 -66.68 23.08 20.25
CA ARG A 539 -66.37 22.13 19.16
C ARG A 539 -64.98 21.51 19.29
N CYS A 540 -64.00 22.29 19.68
CA CYS A 540 -62.65 21.77 19.92
C CYS A 540 -62.61 20.77 21.07
N TYR A 541 -63.32 21.07 22.19
CA TYR A 541 -63.40 20.16 23.33
C TYR A 541 -64.22 18.90 23.02
N GLU A 542 -65.33 18.99 22.28
CA GLU A 542 -66.12 17.83 21.84
C GLU A 542 -65.23 16.89 20.98
N ARG A 543 -64.40 17.46 20.13
CA ARG A 543 -63.42 16.67 19.30
C ARG A 543 -62.39 16.02 20.18
N LEU A 544 -61.82 16.75 21.14
CA LEU A 544 -60.85 16.24 22.10
C LEU A 544 -61.37 15.03 22.89
N GLN A 545 -62.70 15.10 23.31
CA GLN A 545 -63.34 14.02 24.06
C GLN A 545 -63.56 12.73 23.23
N ARG A 546 -63.55 12.83 21.90
CA ARG A 546 -63.73 11.70 21.00
C ARG A 546 -62.39 10.97 20.69
N LEU A 547 -61.28 11.53 21.09
CA LEU A 547 -59.98 10.92 20.88
C LEU A 547 -59.80 9.75 21.86
N PRO A 548 -59.22 8.61 21.39
CA PRO A 548 -58.85 7.53 22.30
C PRO A 548 -57.79 8.04 23.27
N GLY A 549 -57.98 7.79 24.54
CA GLY A 549 -57.09 8.21 25.61
C GLY A 549 -55.72 7.59 25.57
#